data_de5afc068cdd3dbfa53da3cdb5916ad1
#
_entry.id   de5afc068cdd3dbfa53da3cdb5916ad1
#
_cell.length_a   1.000
_cell.length_b   1.000
_cell.length_c   1.000
_cell.angle_alpha   90.00
_cell.angle_beta   90.00
_cell.angle_gamma   90.00
#
_symmetry.space_group_name_H-M   'P 1'
#
loop_
_entity.id
_entity.type
_entity.pdbx_description
1 polymer ?
#
loop_
_entity_poly.entity_id
_entity_poly.type
_entity_poly.pdbx_seq_one_letter_code
_entity_poly.pdbx_strand_id
1 'polypeptide(L)'
;MSALPVDPAPGPHWDELVRFWEESDWPEGSKVEIIDGIIVVTPPPAAPHNRIAEKVHRRLYTVVPDDWGVYQTLGVSHPSRGRLYVPDLVVMPESAVAELEGSESAPLTAAELIVEITSLSNASYDRMNKAAAYAEAQVPLYLLIDRFAPAGPTVTLYGEPKGDVYQELQRGKFGEEIHIPVPFDLTIDTSNFPFG
;
A
#
# COMPACT_ATOMS: atom_id res chain seq x y z
N MET A 1 28.60 2.29 -6.69
CA MET A 1 27.42 2.52 -7.56
C MET A 1 26.72 1.18 -7.68
N SER A 2 25.65 0.96 -6.90
CA SER A 2 24.82 -0.23 -7.04
C SER A 2 23.83 0.05 -8.18
N ALA A 3 23.84 -0.79 -9.21
CA ALA A 3 22.85 -0.70 -10.28
C ALA A 3 21.48 -1.00 -9.66
N LEU A 4 20.51 -0.14 -9.88
CA LEU A 4 19.12 -0.41 -9.56
C LEU A 4 18.70 -1.70 -10.31
N PRO A 5 17.97 -2.62 -9.68
CA PRO A 5 17.45 -3.78 -10.37
C PRO A 5 16.53 -3.30 -11.51
N VAL A 6 16.86 -3.67 -12.74
CA VAL A 6 16.00 -3.43 -13.88
C VAL A 6 14.85 -4.43 -13.77
N ASP A 7 13.63 -3.93 -13.63
CA ASP A 7 12.45 -4.78 -13.69
C ASP A 7 12.44 -5.60 -14.98
N PRO A 8 12.16 -6.90 -14.91
CA PRO A 8 11.99 -7.71 -16.12
C PRO A 8 10.82 -7.16 -16.96
N ALA A 9 10.84 -7.45 -18.27
CA ALA A 9 9.84 -6.97 -19.21
C ALA A 9 8.40 -7.26 -18.73
N PRO A 10 7.44 -6.36 -19.03
CA PRO A 10 6.03 -6.57 -18.71
C PRO A 10 5.52 -7.92 -19.17
N GLY A 11 4.58 -8.51 -18.43
CA GLY A 11 3.88 -9.72 -18.83
C GLY A 11 3.05 -9.51 -20.12
N PRO A 12 2.70 -10.56 -20.84
CA PRO A 12 1.84 -10.45 -22.01
C PRO A 12 0.51 -9.78 -21.64
N HIS A 13 0.08 -8.84 -22.48
CA HIS A 13 -1.16 -8.05 -22.31
C HIS A 13 -1.12 -6.96 -21.20
N TRP A 14 0.00 -6.69 -20.56
CA TRP A 14 0.10 -5.64 -19.54
C TRP A 14 -0.37 -4.28 -20.08
N ASP A 15 0.16 -3.84 -21.21
CA ASP A 15 -0.18 -2.54 -21.80
C ASP A 15 -1.67 -2.44 -22.19
N GLU A 16 -2.28 -3.56 -22.59
CA GLU A 16 -3.72 -3.60 -22.89
C GLU A 16 -4.56 -3.46 -21.61
N LEU A 17 -4.15 -4.12 -20.53
CA LEU A 17 -4.82 -4.05 -19.23
C LEU A 17 -4.72 -2.66 -18.62
N VAL A 18 -3.53 -2.04 -18.67
CA VAL A 18 -3.33 -0.68 -18.17
C VAL A 18 -4.16 0.30 -18.98
N ARG A 19 -4.12 0.21 -20.31
CA ARG A 19 -4.96 1.07 -21.16
C ARG A 19 -6.45 0.91 -20.83
N PHE A 20 -6.93 -0.31 -20.65
CA PHE A 20 -8.31 -0.55 -20.28
C PHE A 20 -8.63 0.02 -18.88
N TRP A 21 -7.68 -0.09 -17.94
CA TRP A 21 -7.79 0.48 -16.60
C TRP A 21 -7.87 2.02 -16.65
N GLU A 22 -7.08 2.67 -17.51
CA GLU A 22 -7.05 4.13 -17.70
C GLU A 22 -8.26 4.68 -18.43
N GLU A 23 -8.69 4.01 -19.49
CA GLU A 23 -9.71 4.51 -20.42
C GLU A 23 -11.15 4.17 -20.02
N SER A 24 -11.36 3.29 -19.04
CA SER A 24 -12.69 2.84 -18.64
C SER A 24 -13.34 3.78 -17.63
N ASP A 25 -14.65 3.97 -17.77
CA ASP A 25 -15.47 4.70 -16.80
C ASP A 25 -15.75 3.80 -15.59
N TRP A 26 -15.06 4.08 -14.48
CA TRP A 26 -15.25 3.37 -13.23
C TRP A 26 -16.25 4.11 -12.33
N PRO A 27 -16.98 3.40 -11.45
CA PRO A 27 -17.87 4.04 -10.48
C PRO A 27 -17.10 5.05 -9.61
N GLU A 28 -17.67 6.22 -9.40
CA GLU A 28 -17.04 7.32 -8.67
C GLU A 28 -16.56 6.88 -7.29
N GLY A 29 -15.29 7.18 -6.97
CA GLY A 29 -14.64 6.84 -5.69
C GLY A 29 -14.28 5.37 -5.52
N SER A 30 -14.53 4.51 -6.52
CA SER A 30 -14.09 3.11 -6.46
C SER A 30 -12.57 3.01 -6.56
N LYS A 31 -12.00 1.99 -5.92
CA LYS A 31 -10.61 1.59 -6.08
C LYS A 31 -10.55 0.51 -7.18
N VAL A 32 -9.74 0.74 -8.19
CA VAL A 32 -9.57 -0.19 -9.32
C VAL A 32 -8.12 -0.64 -9.37
N GLU A 33 -7.90 -1.93 -9.25
CA GLU A 33 -6.60 -2.55 -9.17
C GLU A 33 -6.45 -3.61 -10.27
N ILE A 34 -5.21 -3.90 -10.70
CA ILE A 34 -4.89 -5.05 -11.56
C ILE A 34 -4.17 -6.07 -10.69
N ILE A 35 -4.75 -7.26 -10.56
CA ILE A 35 -4.28 -8.32 -9.68
C ILE A 35 -4.07 -9.57 -10.51
N ASP A 36 -2.79 -9.94 -10.71
CA ASP A 36 -2.41 -11.11 -11.50
C ASP A 36 -3.12 -11.15 -12.87
N GLY A 37 -3.20 -9.99 -13.53
CA GLY A 37 -3.81 -9.84 -14.85
C GLY A 37 -5.35 -9.71 -14.84
N ILE A 38 -5.97 -9.53 -13.70
CA ILE A 38 -7.43 -9.35 -13.58
C ILE A 38 -7.72 -7.97 -13.00
N ILE A 39 -8.66 -7.24 -13.60
CA ILE A 39 -9.12 -5.95 -13.07
C ILE A 39 -10.14 -6.21 -11.96
N VAL A 40 -9.87 -5.65 -10.80
CA VAL A 40 -10.71 -5.74 -9.60
C VAL A 40 -11.20 -4.37 -9.21
N VAL A 41 -12.52 -4.21 -9.11
CA VAL A 41 -13.16 -2.94 -8.71
C VAL A 41 -13.76 -3.10 -7.32
N THR A 42 -13.35 -2.25 -6.39
CA THR A 42 -13.87 -2.24 -5.02
C THR A 42 -14.60 -0.93 -4.72
N PRO A 43 -15.69 -0.95 -3.95
CA PRO A 43 -16.43 0.26 -3.62
C PRO A 43 -15.61 1.24 -2.79
N PRO A 44 -16.01 2.53 -2.76
CA PRO A 44 -15.34 3.54 -1.94
C PRO A 44 -15.27 3.13 -0.46
N PRO A 45 -14.20 3.50 0.25
CA PRO A 45 -14.02 3.16 1.65
C PRO A 45 -15.03 3.89 2.55
N ALA A 46 -15.46 3.21 3.61
CA ALA A 46 -16.37 3.78 4.60
C ALA A 46 -15.68 4.85 5.49
N ALA A 47 -16.47 5.74 6.10
CA ALA A 47 -15.98 6.82 6.94
C ALA A 47 -14.99 6.39 8.07
N PRO A 48 -15.18 5.26 8.78
CA PRO A 48 -14.20 4.81 9.77
C PRO A 48 -12.83 4.49 9.16
N HIS A 49 -12.79 3.90 7.96
CA HIS A 49 -11.55 3.65 7.23
C HIS A 49 -10.83 4.98 6.90
N ASN A 50 -11.53 5.96 6.32
CA ASN A 50 -10.96 7.26 5.98
C ASN A 50 -10.44 8.02 7.22
N ARG A 51 -11.09 7.87 8.38
CA ARG A 51 -10.63 8.45 9.64
C ARG A 51 -9.31 7.84 10.12
N ILE A 52 -9.08 6.54 9.90
CA ILE A 52 -7.79 5.91 10.20
C ILE A 52 -6.73 6.40 9.23
N ALA A 53 -7.04 6.37 7.92
CA ALA A 53 -6.12 6.84 6.88
C ALA A 53 -5.64 8.27 7.15
N GLU A 54 -6.56 9.19 7.47
CA GLU A 54 -6.25 10.59 7.81
C GLU A 54 -5.30 10.69 9.01
N LYS A 55 -5.53 9.92 10.09
CA LYS A 55 -4.69 9.95 11.29
C LYS A 55 -3.27 9.44 11.00
N VAL A 56 -3.14 8.34 10.29
CA VAL A 56 -1.84 7.77 9.91
C VAL A 56 -1.10 8.72 8.97
N HIS A 57 -1.78 9.24 7.96
CA HIS A 57 -1.25 10.19 6.99
C HIS A 57 -0.65 11.43 7.67
N ARG A 58 -1.42 12.05 8.59
CA ARG A 58 -0.98 13.22 9.35
C ARG A 58 0.29 12.92 10.16
N ARG A 59 0.41 11.74 10.75
CA ARG A 59 1.57 11.35 11.55
C ARG A 59 2.80 11.12 10.65
N LEU A 60 2.62 10.43 9.53
CA LEU A 60 3.72 10.20 8.59
C LEU A 60 4.31 11.51 8.05
N TYR A 61 3.47 12.50 7.70
CA TYR A 61 3.93 13.81 7.24
C TYR A 61 4.83 14.55 8.23
N THR A 62 4.82 14.20 9.51
CA THR A 62 5.67 14.87 10.51
C THR A 62 7.09 14.32 10.56
N VAL A 63 7.37 13.20 9.89
CA VAL A 63 8.64 12.46 10.04
C VAL A 63 9.27 12.02 8.72
N VAL A 64 8.52 12.03 7.61
CA VAL A 64 9.09 11.68 6.29
C VAL A 64 10.18 12.68 5.90
N PRO A 65 11.26 12.25 5.24
CA PRO A 65 12.25 13.14 4.66
C PRO A 65 11.63 14.17 3.73
N ASP A 66 12.26 15.35 3.60
CA ASP A 66 11.75 16.47 2.78
C ASP A 66 11.60 16.12 1.28
N ASP A 67 12.37 15.14 0.79
CA ASP A 67 12.34 14.64 -0.57
C ASP A 67 11.42 13.43 -0.77
N TRP A 68 10.62 13.07 0.23
CA TRP A 68 9.64 11.99 0.16
C TRP A 68 8.20 12.52 0.29
N GLY A 69 7.27 11.85 -0.40
CA GLY A 69 5.84 12.13 -0.29
C GLY A 69 5.06 11.02 0.41
N VAL A 70 3.92 11.39 0.98
CA VAL A 70 2.90 10.45 1.48
C VAL A 70 1.68 10.59 0.59
N TYR A 71 1.42 9.59 -0.24
CA TYR A 71 0.39 9.64 -1.26
C TYR A 71 -0.80 8.78 -0.89
N GLN A 72 -2.00 9.29 -1.16
CA GLN A 72 -3.26 8.55 -1.13
C GLN A 72 -3.71 8.31 -2.58
N THR A 73 -4.37 7.20 -2.83
CA THR A 73 -4.93 6.88 -4.15
C THR A 73 -3.92 6.86 -5.31
N LEU A 74 -2.63 6.86 -5.04
CA LEU A 74 -1.61 6.71 -6.05
C LEU A 74 -1.53 5.23 -6.46
N GLY A 75 -1.67 4.98 -7.77
CA GLY A 75 -1.40 3.66 -8.34
C GLY A 75 0.08 3.30 -8.21
N VAL A 76 0.39 2.09 -7.76
CA VAL A 76 1.74 1.53 -7.77
C VAL A 76 1.74 0.22 -8.54
N SER A 77 2.69 0.04 -9.46
CA SER A 77 2.69 -1.12 -10.36
C SER A 77 3.95 -1.95 -10.29
N HIS A 78 3.77 -3.23 -10.61
CA HIS A 78 4.83 -4.19 -10.85
C HIS A 78 4.54 -4.91 -12.18
N PRO A 79 4.86 -4.27 -13.32
CA PRO A 79 4.43 -4.69 -14.66
C PRO A 79 4.80 -6.13 -15.01
N SER A 80 6.01 -6.56 -14.64
CA SER A 80 6.50 -7.93 -14.88
C SER A 80 5.69 -9.01 -14.17
N ARG A 81 4.89 -8.64 -13.16
CA ARG A 81 3.98 -9.51 -12.41
C ARG A 81 2.51 -9.28 -12.77
N GLY A 82 2.21 -8.36 -13.70
CA GLY A 82 0.85 -8.03 -14.08
C GLY A 82 0.04 -7.44 -12.93
N ARG A 83 0.67 -6.58 -12.11
CA ARG A 83 0.06 -6.04 -10.90
C ARG A 83 0.10 -4.52 -10.86
N LEU A 84 -1.05 -3.92 -10.53
CA LEU A 84 -1.22 -2.51 -10.20
C LEU A 84 -2.13 -2.44 -8.97
N TYR A 85 -1.62 -1.87 -7.91
CA TYR A 85 -2.35 -1.65 -6.66
C TYR A 85 -2.60 -0.17 -6.43
N VAL A 86 -3.63 0.14 -5.66
CA VAL A 86 -3.92 1.49 -5.16
C VAL A 86 -3.95 1.41 -3.64
N PRO A 87 -2.80 1.48 -2.95
CA PRO A 87 -2.74 1.42 -1.49
C PRO A 87 -3.50 2.56 -0.84
N ASP A 88 -3.93 2.37 0.40
CA ASP A 88 -4.57 3.46 1.16
C ASP A 88 -3.58 4.58 1.44
N LEU A 89 -2.31 4.25 1.74
CA LEU A 89 -1.19 5.20 1.76
C LEU A 89 0.06 4.51 1.20
N VAL A 90 0.86 5.27 0.46
CA VAL A 90 2.20 4.89 0.07
C VAL A 90 3.17 6.03 0.34
N VAL A 91 4.33 5.70 0.89
CA VAL A 91 5.43 6.63 1.10
C VAL A 91 6.55 6.26 0.15
N MET A 92 7.02 7.23 -0.62
CA MET A 92 8.11 7.05 -1.56
C MET A 92 8.82 8.38 -1.87
N PRO A 93 10.04 8.34 -2.42
CA PRO A 93 10.72 9.53 -2.91
C PRO A 93 9.87 10.29 -3.93
N GLU A 94 9.82 11.63 -3.83
CA GLU A 94 9.10 12.48 -4.79
C GLU A 94 9.61 12.28 -6.23
N SER A 95 10.88 11.97 -6.41
CA SER A 95 11.47 11.67 -7.71
C SER A 95 10.84 10.47 -8.43
N ALA A 96 10.23 9.54 -7.70
CA ALA A 96 9.52 8.40 -8.29
C ALA A 96 8.15 8.77 -8.87
N VAL A 97 7.64 9.96 -8.54
CA VAL A 97 6.31 10.45 -8.93
C VAL A 97 6.40 11.68 -9.83
N ALA A 98 7.50 12.43 -9.74
CA ALA A 98 7.65 13.74 -10.39
C ALA A 98 7.54 13.72 -11.93
N GLU A 99 7.84 12.59 -12.56
CA GLU A 99 7.81 12.41 -14.00
C GLU A 99 6.55 11.71 -14.51
N LEU A 100 5.64 11.32 -13.61
CA LEU A 100 4.39 10.65 -13.99
C LEU A 100 3.41 11.66 -14.60
N GLU A 101 2.81 11.28 -15.73
CA GLU A 101 1.78 12.06 -16.42
C GLU A 101 0.42 11.35 -16.35
N GLY A 102 -0.64 12.13 -16.14
CA GLY A 102 -2.01 11.62 -16.16
C GLY A 102 -2.30 10.57 -15.09
N SER A 103 -2.73 9.38 -15.53
CA SER A 103 -3.09 8.23 -14.69
C SER A 103 -1.97 7.22 -14.52
N GLU A 104 -0.75 7.53 -14.92
CA GLU A 104 0.38 6.62 -14.77
C GLU A 104 0.60 6.17 -13.32
N SER A 105 1.03 4.93 -13.15
CA SER A 105 1.34 4.37 -11.85
C SER A 105 2.83 4.47 -11.53
N ALA A 106 3.16 4.74 -10.27
CA ALA A 106 4.54 4.74 -9.79
C ALA A 106 5.09 3.30 -9.71
N PRO A 107 6.42 3.11 -9.81
CA PRO A 107 7.02 1.80 -9.58
C PRO A 107 6.78 1.33 -8.14
N LEU A 108 6.20 0.13 -7.97
CA LEU A 108 6.00 -0.46 -6.64
C LEU A 108 7.34 -0.64 -5.88
N THR A 109 8.42 -0.90 -6.62
CA THR A 109 9.78 -1.04 -6.07
C THR A 109 10.38 0.25 -5.49
N ALA A 110 9.76 1.40 -5.74
CA ALA A 110 10.17 2.69 -5.17
C ALA A 110 9.47 2.99 -3.82
N ALA A 111 8.49 2.19 -3.43
CA ALA A 111 7.79 2.38 -2.17
C ALA A 111 8.68 2.02 -0.97
N GLU A 112 8.69 2.87 0.04
CA GLU A 112 9.43 2.67 1.30
C GLU A 112 8.53 2.18 2.44
N LEU A 113 7.26 2.58 2.40
CA LEU A 113 6.22 2.10 3.30
C LEU A 113 4.89 2.07 2.56
N ILE A 114 4.19 0.96 2.68
CA ILE A 114 2.79 0.85 2.26
C ILE A 114 1.90 0.65 3.48
N VAL A 115 0.75 1.31 3.48
CA VAL A 115 -0.29 1.14 4.51
C VAL A 115 -1.57 0.66 3.85
N GLU A 116 -2.13 -0.42 4.37
CA GLU A 116 -3.47 -0.90 4.00
C GLU A 116 -4.36 -0.97 5.23
N ILE A 117 -5.58 -0.52 5.08
CA ILE A 117 -6.62 -0.54 6.09
C ILE A 117 -7.73 -1.47 5.60
N THR A 118 -7.93 -2.59 6.26
CA THR A 118 -8.86 -3.58 5.77
C THR A 118 -10.31 -3.08 5.71
N SER A 119 -11.01 -3.50 4.67
CA SER A 119 -12.48 -3.46 4.58
C SER A 119 -13.04 -4.87 4.77
N LEU A 120 -14.35 -4.97 4.97
CA LEU A 120 -14.99 -6.28 5.20
C LEU A 120 -14.83 -7.23 4.00
N SER A 121 -14.79 -6.67 2.79
CA SER A 121 -14.73 -7.43 1.54
C SER A 121 -13.33 -7.88 1.15
N ASN A 122 -12.26 -7.18 1.58
CA ASN A 122 -10.90 -7.44 1.12
C ASN A 122 -9.90 -7.83 2.22
N ALA A 123 -10.34 -7.91 3.49
CA ALA A 123 -9.45 -8.17 4.61
C ALA A 123 -8.56 -9.42 4.45
N SER A 124 -9.09 -10.50 3.91
CA SER A 124 -8.33 -11.73 3.66
C SER A 124 -7.28 -11.54 2.57
N TYR A 125 -7.62 -10.75 1.52
CA TYR A 125 -6.72 -10.44 0.42
C TYR A 125 -5.55 -9.55 0.86
N ASP A 126 -5.83 -8.49 1.62
CA ASP A 126 -4.81 -7.58 2.15
C ASP A 126 -3.84 -8.30 3.09
N ARG A 127 -4.34 -9.28 3.89
CA ARG A 127 -3.51 -10.06 4.82
C ARG A 127 -2.49 -10.96 4.13
N MET A 128 -2.81 -11.54 2.99
CA MET A 128 -2.01 -12.59 2.36
C MET A 128 -1.46 -12.19 1.00
N ASN A 129 -2.34 -11.82 0.06
CA ASN A 129 -1.93 -11.62 -1.32
C ASN A 129 -1.15 -10.31 -1.51
N LYS A 130 -1.63 -9.20 -0.94
CA LYS A 130 -0.92 -7.93 -1.02
C LYS A 130 0.37 -7.96 -0.22
N ALA A 131 0.36 -8.56 0.99
CA ALA A 131 1.58 -8.72 1.78
C ALA A 131 2.67 -9.48 0.98
N ALA A 132 2.31 -10.59 0.33
CA ALA A 132 3.24 -11.35 -0.51
C ALA A 132 3.75 -10.54 -1.71
N ALA A 133 2.85 -9.80 -2.38
CA ALA A 133 3.21 -8.97 -3.53
C ALA A 133 4.14 -7.81 -3.16
N TYR A 134 3.89 -7.15 -2.03
CA TYR A 134 4.75 -6.07 -1.54
C TYR A 134 6.11 -6.58 -1.07
N ALA A 135 6.15 -7.76 -0.42
CA ALA A 135 7.41 -8.41 -0.06
C ALA A 135 8.23 -8.81 -1.30
N GLU A 136 7.58 -9.36 -2.34
CA GLU A 136 8.22 -9.72 -3.61
C GLU A 136 8.83 -8.49 -4.31
N ALA A 137 8.14 -7.34 -4.25
CA ALA A 137 8.65 -6.06 -4.75
C ALA A 137 9.72 -5.42 -3.85
N GLN A 138 10.09 -6.08 -2.74
CA GLN A 138 11.08 -5.62 -1.77
C GLN A 138 10.71 -4.28 -1.11
N VAL A 139 9.42 -3.99 -0.97
CA VAL A 139 8.96 -2.82 -0.18
C VAL A 139 9.43 -2.99 1.26
N PRO A 140 10.24 -2.07 1.82
CA PRO A 140 10.90 -2.28 3.11
C PRO A 140 9.92 -2.49 4.28
N LEU A 141 8.80 -1.75 4.28
CA LEU A 141 7.83 -1.78 5.37
C LEU A 141 6.39 -1.88 4.84
N TYR A 142 5.60 -2.72 5.49
CA TYR A 142 4.17 -2.85 5.25
C TYR A 142 3.40 -2.76 6.56
N LEU A 143 2.52 -1.76 6.69
CA LEU A 143 1.65 -1.56 7.85
C LEU A 143 0.23 -1.99 7.51
N LEU A 144 -0.22 -3.09 8.10
CA LEU A 144 -1.57 -3.59 7.96
C LEU A 144 -2.42 -3.19 9.16
N ILE A 145 -3.44 -2.38 8.94
CA ILE A 145 -4.43 -1.98 9.94
C ILE A 145 -5.67 -2.83 9.72
N ASP A 146 -5.76 -3.91 10.46
CA ASP A 146 -6.79 -4.93 10.28
C ASP A 146 -7.96 -4.73 11.26
N ARG A 147 -8.98 -4.03 10.76
CA ARG A 147 -10.22 -3.75 11.50
C ARG A 147 -11.08 -4.99 11.73
N PHE A 148 -10.88 -6.04 10.94
CA PHE A 148 -11.70 -7.26 10.89
C PHE A 148 -10.91 -8.51 11.23
N ALA A 149 -9.84 -8.38 12.02
CA ALA A 149 -9.09 -9.55 12.49
C ALA A 149 -9.97 -10.44 13.37
N PRO A 150 -9.87 -11.78 13.24
CA PRO A 150 -10.75 -12.71 13.94
C PRO A 150 -10.75 -12.58 15.46
N ALA A 151 -9.62 -12.15 16.05
CA ALA A 151 -9.47 -11.94 17.50
C ALA A 151 -9.73 -10.49 17.95
N GLY A 152 -10.30 -9.66 17.08
CA GLY A 152 -10.52 -8.23 17.25
C GLY A 152 -9.51 -7.39 16.48
N PRO A 153 -9.77 -6.09 16.28
CA PRO A 153 -8.95 -5.21 15.46
C PRO A 153 -7.48 -5.16 15.90
N THR A 154 -6.57 -5.27 14.93
CA THR A 154 -5.12 -5.27 15.15
C THR A 154 -4.41 -4.34 14.17
N VAL A 155 -3.22 -3.92 14.55
CA VAL A 155 -2.24 -3.30 13.64
C VAL A 155 -1.00 -4.17 13.63
N THR A 156 -0.52 -4.52 12.44
CA THR A 156 0.69 -5.33 12.27
C THR A 156 1.66 -4.59 11.37
N LEU A 157 2.86 -4.38 11.85
CA LEU A 157 3.98 -3.90 11.05
C LEU A 157 4.80 -5.09 10.59
N TYR A 158 4.98 -5.17 9.29
CA TYR A 158 5.84 -6.12 8.61
C TYR A 158 7.06 -5.43 8.04
N GLY A 159 8.18 -6.16 7.97
CA GLY A 159 9.42 -5.67 7.37
C GLY A 159 10.33 -6.82 6.98
N GLU A 160 11.60 -6.50 6.65
CA GLU A 160 12.63 -7.46 6.27
C GLU A 160 12.15 -8.47 5.20
N PRO A 161 11.69 -7.99 4.01
CA PRO A 161 11.16 -8.87 2.98
C PRO A 161 12.21 -9.87 2.49
N LYS A 162 11.81 -11.13 2.33
CA LYS A 162 12.62 -12.21 1.74
C LYS A 162 11.79 -13.01 0.75
N GLY A 163 12.00 -12.77 -0.54
CA GLY A 163 11.11 -13.30 -1.58
C GLY A 163 9.72 -12.68 -1.42
N ASP A 164 8.71 -13.50 -1.28
CA ASP A 164 7.31 -13.13 -1.11
C ASP A 164 6.84 -13.11 0.36
N VAL A 165 7.78 -13.13 1.32
CA VAL A 165 7.45 -13.22 2.75
C VAL A 165 8.07 -12.07 3.52
N TYR A 166 7.25 -11.42 4.35
CA TYR A 166 7.70 -10.48 5.37
C TYR A 166 7.95 -11.17 6.72
N GLN A 167 8.86 -10.59 7.50
CA GLN A 167 8.91 -10.82 8.94
C GLN A 167 7.90 -9.90 9.64
N GLU A 168 7.14 -10.44 10.61
CA GLU A 168 6.33 -9.62 11.51
C GLU A 168 7.27 -8.92 12.51
N LEU A 169 7.38 -7.60 12.45
CA LEU A 169 8.22 -6.82 13.35
C LEU A 169 7.50 -6.46 14.64
N GLN A 170 6.24 -6.10 14.53
CA GLN A 170 5.40 -5.77 15.68
C GLN A 170 3.92 -6.03 15.36
N ARG A 171 3.17 -6.48 16.36
CA ARG A 171 1.70 -6.54 16.33
C ARG A 171 1.12 -5.99 17.60
N GLY A 172 0.05 -5.19 17.49
CA GLY A 172 -0.71 -4.67 18.61
C GLY A 172 -2.22 -4.70 18.33
N LYS A 173 -3.03 -4.63 19.38
CA LYS A 173 -4.47 -4.40 19.28
C LYS A 173 -4.75 -2.90 19.13
N PHE A 174 -5.92 -2.54 18.62
CA PHE A 174 -6.37 -1.15 18.70
C PHE A 174 -6.36 -0.69 20.16
N GLY A 175 -5.78 0.48 20.42
CA GLY A 175 -5.49 1.01 21.73
C GLY A 175 -4.02 0.90 22.15
N GLU A 176 -3.23 0.07 21.45
CA GLU A 176 -1.79 -0.07 21.69
C GLU A 176 -0.99 0.78 20.70
N GLU A 177 0.23 1.11 21.07
CA GLU A 177 1.16 1.85 20.24
C GLU A 177 1.92 0.92 19.29
N ILE A 178 2.11 1.36 18.03
CA ILE A 178 2.94 0.70 17.02
C ILE A 178 4.11 1.61 16.68
N HIS A 179 5.32 1.10 16.80
CA HIS A 179 6.53 1.82 16.43
C HIS A 179 7.01 1.43 15.05
N ILE A 180 7.06 2.39 14.14
CA ILE A 180 7.64 2.26 12.80
C ILE A 180 9.12 2.66 12.92
N PRO A 181 10.08 1.78 12.57
CA PRO A 181 11.50 2.04 12.76
C PRO A 181 12.04 3.13 11.81
N VAL A 182 13.34 3.40 11.91
CA VAL A 182 14.04 4.26 10.95
C VAL A 182 13.77 3.80 9.51
N PRO A 183 13.62 4.73 8.53
CA PRO A 183 13.91 6.16 8.64
C PRO A 183 12.78 6.99 9.26
N PHE A 184 11.64 6.41 9.60
CA PHE A 184 10.47 7.11 10.14
C PHE A 184 10.62 7.45 11.63
N ASP A 185 11.11 6.51 12.44
CA ASP A 185 11.22 6.60 13.91
C ASP A 185 9.93 7.15 14.53
N LEU A 186 8.80 6.60 14.13
CA LEU A 186 7.45 7.11 14.42
C LEU A 186 6.67 6.13 15.28
N THR A 187 6.11 6.61 16.38
CA THR A 187 5.11 5.85 17.14
C THR A 187 3.70 6.32 16.78
N ILE A 188 2.86 5.37 16.37
CA ILE A 188 1.44 5.58 16.07
C ILE A 188 0.61 5.11 17.27
N ASP A 189 -0.11 6.04 17.90
CA ASP A 189 -1.13 5.75 18.90
C ASP A 189 -2.43 5.33 18.20
N THR A 190 -2.87 4.11 18.44
CA THR A 190 -4.09 3.54 17.85
C THR A 190 -5.33 3.67 18.75
N SER A 191 -5.22 4.31 19.91
CA SER A 191 -6.31 4.45 20.91
C SER A 191 -7.56 5.14 20.35
N ASN A 192 -7.38 6.00 19.36
CA ASN A 192 -8.43 6.76 18.70
C ASN A 192 -8.84 6.17 17.34
N PHE A 193 -8.44 4.94 17.01
CA PHE A 193 -8.90 4.29 15.79
C PHE A 193 -10.34 3.83 15.96
N PRO A 194 -11.24 4.17 15.03
CA PRO A 194 -12.63 3.74 15.13
C PRO A 194 -12.73 2.22 14.95
N PHE A 195 -13.44 1.60 15.88
CA PHE A 195 -13.91 0.22 15.72
C PHE A 195 -14.90 0.13 14.55
N GLY A 196 -14.92 -0.99 13.83
CA GLY A 196 -15.77 -1.22 12.66
C GLY A 196 -17.24 -1.24 12.95
#